data_dd7d6095f73e26a6ba0d2bc3eacd2f74
#
_entry.id   dd7d6095f73e26a6ba0d2bc3eacd2f74
#
_cell.length_a   1.000
_cell.length_b   1.000
_cell.length_c   1.000
_cell.angle_alpha   90.00
_cell.angle_beta   90.00
_cell.angle_gamma   90.00
#
_symmetry.space_group_name_H-M   'P 1'
#
loop_
_entity.id
_entity.type
_entity.pdbx_description
1 polymer ?
#
loop_
_entity_poly.entity_id
_entity_poly.type
_entity_poly.pdbx_seq_one_letter_code
_entity_poly.pdbx_strand_id
1 'polypeptide(L)'
;MNIILFGPPGAGKGTQAKYLVEKINGFQDSTGDMLRDEINKNSEIGKKIINDMNDGKFVSDEIVNELIKKVIFDEKYKNKLIFDGYPRSLEQAKNLETILESSNQKIDYIFFLNVQKEVIIKRVEKRKTLEKRSDDDSNIILKRYDTYMDMTRPVLDFYSKNSNFYEIDGALKIEQIPAKIDAFLNV
;
A
#
# COMPACT_ATOMS: atom_id res chain seq x y z
N MET A 1 -3.97 -14.83 -7.42
CA MET A 1 -3.38 -13.64 -8.09
C MET A 1 -2.81 -12.69 -7.06
N ASN A 2 -1.71 -12.00 -7.39
CA ASN A 2 -1.12 -10.98 -6.53
C ASN A 2 -1.36 -9.59 -7.14
N ILE A 3 -1.81 -8.65 -6.32
CA ILE A 3 -2.21 -7.30 -6.74
C ILE A 3 -1.43 -6.25 -5.96
N ILE A 4 -0.94 -5.21 -6.62
CA ILE A 4 -0.39 -4.03 -5.97
C ILE A 4 -1.40 -2.89 -6.04
N LEU A 5 -1.62 -2.21 -4.91
CA LEU A 5 -2.39 -0.99 -4.82
C LEU A 5 -1.46 0.20 -4.55
N PHE A 6 -1.26 1.04 -5.56
CA PHE A 6 -0.58 2.32 -5.44
C PHE A 6 -1.54 3.47 -5.20
N GLY A 7 -1.03 4.49 -4.58
CA GLY A 7 -1.73 5.74 -4.34
C GLY A 7 -1.18 6.47 -3.11
N PRO A 8 -1.30 7.79 -3.05
CA PRO A 8 -0.82 8.57 -1.91
C PRO A 8 -1.55 8.22 -0.60
N PRO A 9 -1.02 8.65 0.55
CA PRO A 9 -1.71 8.54 1.83
C PRO A 9 -3.12 9.17 1.71
N GLY A 10 -4.16 8.48 2.19
CA GLY A 10 -5.53 8.99 2.08
C GLY A 10 -6.24 8.74 0.74
N ALA A 11 -5.59 8.08 -0.24
CA ALA A 11 -6.20 7.77 -1.54
C ALA A 11 -7.34 6.75 -1.48
N GLY A 12 -7.49 6.02 -0.38
CA GLY A 12 -8.53 5.00 -0.23
C GLY A 12 -8.06 3.57 -0.50
N LYS A 13 -6.75 3.34 -0.60
CA LYS A 13 -6.16 2.01 -0.84
C LYS A 13 -6.72 0.93 0.10
N GLY A 14 -6.72 1.17 1.40
CA GLY A 14 -7.19 0.19 2.38
C GLY A 14 -8.67 -0.19 2.19
N THR A 15 -9.52 0.74 1.73
CA THR A 15 -10.92 0.43 1.40
C THR A 15 -11.00 -0.46 0.17
N GLN A 16 -10.22 -0.16 -0.87
CA GLN A 16 -10.19 -0.97 -2.09
C GLN A 16 -9.50 -2.32 -1.88
N ALA A 17 -8.51 -2.39 -0.99
CA ALA A 17 -7.89 -3.65 -0.58
C ALA A 17 -8.90 -4.59 0.07
N LYS A 18 -9.73 -4.08 0.99
CA LYS A 18 -10.81 -4.87 1.61
C LYS A 18 -11.80 -5.39 0.57
N TYR A 19 -12.21 -4.54 -0.37
CA TYR A 19 -13.05 -4.97 -1.49
C TYR A 19 -12.40 -6.10 -2.29
N LEU A 20 -11.12 -5.96 -2.65
CA LEU A 20 -10.38 -6.98 -3.38
C LEU A 20 -10.22 -8.29 -2.58
N VAL A 21 -10.00 -8.21 -1.27
CA VAL A 21 -9.95 -9.40 -0.39
C VAL A 21 -11.22 -10.22 -0.53
N GLU A 22 -12.39 -9.58 -0.47
CA GLU A 22 -13.67 -10.26 -0.61
C GLU A 22 -13.87 -10.78 -2.04
N LYS A 23 -13.53 -10.01 -3.05
CA LYS A 23 -13.72 -10.32 -4.47
C LYS A 23 -12.92 -11.53 -4.94
N ILE A 24 -11.63 -11.62 -4.54
CA ILE A 24 -10.73 -12.68 -5.03
C ILE A 24 -10.39 -13.73 -3.96
N ASN A 25 -11.04 -13.68 -2.80
CA ASN A 25 -10.67 -14.48 -1.62
C ASN A 25 -9.18 -14.33 -1.29
N GLY A 26 -8.71 -13.07 -1.29
CA GLY A 26 -7.32 -12.69 -1.11
C GLY A 26 -6.95 -12.39 0.33
N PHE A 27 -5.70 -11.96 0.51
CA PHE A 27 -5.16 -11.48 1.78
C PHE A 27 -4.55 -10.09 1.58
N GLN A 28 -5.01 -9.11 2.37
CA GLN A 28 -4.42 -7.78 2.36
C GLN A 28 -3.13 -7.77 3.17
N ASP A 29 -2.02 -7.51 2.50
CA ASP A 29 -0.73 -7.23 3.09
C ASP A 29 -0.55 -5.72 3.22
N SER A 30 -1.01 -5.17 4.35
CA SER A 30 -0.90 -3.75 4.65
C SER A 30 0.36 -3.48 5.45
N THR A 31 1.39 -2.97 4.78
CA THR A 31 2.67 -2.61 5.43
C THR A 31 2.45 -1.67 6.61
N GLY A 32 1.56 -0.68 6.47
CA GLY A 32 1.27 0.25 7.55
C GLY A 32 0.64 -0.42 8.75
N ASP A 33 -0.22 -1.42 8.56
CA ASP A 33 -0.86 -2.16 9.67
C ASP A 33 0.16 -3.11 10.32
N MET A 34 0.98 -3.82 9.55
CA MET A 34 2.05 -4.65 10.10
C MET A 34 3.02 -3.86 10.99
N LEU A 35 3.43 -2.67 10.53
CA LEU A 35 4.33 -1.82 11.31
C LEU A 35 3.65 -1.29 12.59
N ARG A 36 2.37 -0.91 12.53
CA ARG A 36 1.59 -0.52 13.70
C ARG A 36 1.44 -1.69 14.69
N ASP A 37 1.24 -2.89 14.20
CA ASP A 37 1.16 -4.09 15.03
C ASP A 37 2.47 -4.36 15.76
N GLU A 38 3.63 -4.18 15.11
CA GLU A 38 4.93 -4.30 15.75
C GLU A 38 5.11 -3.26 16.88
N ILE A 39 4.64 -2.02 16.66
CA ILE A 39 4.63 -0.97 17.70
C ILE A 39 3.71 -1.37 18.86
N ASN A 40 2.49 -1.81 18.56
CA ASN A 40 1.51 -2.19 19.58
C ASN A 40 1.96 -3.39 20.42
N LYS A 41 2.67 -4.34 19.83
CA LYS A 41 3.30 -5.48 20.51
C LYS A 41 4.55 -5.09 21.30
N ASN A 42 5.00 -3.84 21.20
CA ASN A 42 6.24 -3.36 21.79
C ASN A 42 7.46 -4.24 21.44
N SER A 43 7.48 -4.76 20.21
CA SER A 43 8.58 -5.59 19.69
C SER A 43 9.87 -4.79 19.52
N GLU A 44 11.01 -5.47 19.34
CA GLU A 44 12.28 -4.78 19.03
C GLU A 44 12.21 -3.99 17.72
N ILE A 45 11.45 -4.47 16.73
CA ILE A 45 11.17 -3.73 15.50
C ILE A 45 10.31 -2.51 15.84
N GLY A 46 9.22 -2.69 16.59
CA GLY A 46 8.32 -1.61 16.97
C GLY A 46 9.02 -0.45 17.67
N LYS A 47 9.94 -0.76 18.61
CA LYS A 47 10.76 0.25 19.30
C LYS A 47 11.66 1.05 18.36
N LYS A 48 12.18 0.43 17.30
CA LYS A 48 13.07 1.08 16.32
C LYS A 48 12.30 2.01 15.39
N ILE A 49 11.08 1.64 14.99
CA ILE A 49 10.33 2.34 13.92
C ILE A 49 9.37 3.41 14.43
N ILE A 50 9.06 3.44 15.73
CA ILE A 50 8.01 4.31 16.29
C ILE A 50 8.25 5.81 15.99
N ASN A 51 9.50 6.27 16.06
CA ASN A 51 9.85 7.66 15.80
C ASN A 51 9.67 8.01 14.31
N ASP A 52 10.12 7.13 13.40
CA ASP A 52 9.99 7.35 11.97
C ASP A 52 8.52 7.43 11.55
N MET A 53 7.69 6.55 12.08
CA MET A 53 6.26 6.55 11.78
C MET A 53 5.55 7.79 12.34
N ASN A 54 5.89 8.23 13.54
CA ASN A 54 5.34 9.46 14.13
C ASN A 54 5.77 10.71 13.37
N ASP A 55 6.97 10.73 12.81
CA ASP A 55 7.50 11.81 11.98
C ASP A 55 6.95 11.78 10.54
N GLY A 56 6.20 10.74 10.17
CA GLY A 56 5.69 10.53 8.81
C GLY A 56 6.75 10.08 7.81
N LYS A 57 7.90 9.62 8.29
CA LYS A 57 8.98 9.05 7.47
C LYS A 57 8.67 7.61 7.07
N PHE A 58 9.40 7.10 6.08
CA PHE A 58 9.39 5.67 5.77
C PHE A 58 10.31 4.91 6.72
N VAL A 59 9.87 3.73 7.10
CA VAL A 59 10.70 2.74 7.79
C VAL A 59 11.71 2.18 6.80
N SER A 60 12.88 1.76 7.29
CA SER A 60 13.96 1.25 6.44
C SER A 60 13.51 0.06 5.59
N ASP A 61 14.01 0.00 4.35
CA ASP A 61 13.65 -1.05 3.38
C ASP A 61 13.97 -2.45 3.89
N GLU A 62 15.05 -2.61 4.68
CA GLU A 62 15.43 -3.91 5.27
C GLU A 62 14.33 -4.46 6.17
N ILE A 63 13.80 -3.63 7.08
CA ILE A 63 12.73 -4.06 8.01
C ILE A 63 11.46 -4.41 7.25
N VAL A 64 11.07 -3.55 6.30
CA VAL A 64 9.85 -3.76 5.50
C VAL A 64 9.99 -5.01 4.65
N ASN A 65 11.11 -5.17 3.95
CA ASN A 65 11.37 -6.34 3.10
C ASN A 65 11.36 -7.65 3.88
N GLU A 66 11.88 -7.65 5.11
CA GLU A 66 11.85 -8.84 5.97
C GLU A 66 10.42 -9.25 6.35
N LEU A 67 9.58 -8.27 6.69
CA LEU A 67 8.16 -8.53 7.01
C LEU A 67 7.40 -9.06 5.77
N ILE A 68 7.56 -8.41 4.63
CA ILE A 68 6.93 -8.80 3.36
C ILE A 68 7.37 -10.22 2.94
N LYS A 69 8.65 -10.53 3.07
CA LYS A 69 9.19 -11.85 2.74
C LYS A 69 8.50 -12.95 3.54
N LYS A 70 8.28 -12.76 4.84
CA LYS A 70 7.56 -13.73 5.68
C LYS A 70 6.16 -14.04 5.15
N VAL A 71 5.45 -13.02 4.67
CA VAL A 71 4.10 -13.18 4.12
C VAL A 71 4.11 -13.88 2.76
N ILE A 72 5.05 -13.54 1.87
CA ILE A 72 5.14 -14.13 0.53
C ILE A 72 5.46 -15.63 0.59
N PHE A 73 6.29 -16.06 1.54
CA PHE A 73 6.65 -17.47 1.71
C PHE A 73 5.67 -18.29 2.56
N ASP A 74 4.63 -17.66 3.09
CA ASP A 74 3.54 -18.41 3.75
C ASP A 74 2.61 -19.01 2.68
N GLU A 75 2.62 -20.33 2.55
CA GLU A 75 1.81 -21.09 1.57
C GLU A 75 0.31 -20.77 1.67
N LYS A 76 -0.17 -20.34 2.84
CA LYS A 76 -1.56 -19.93 3.06
C LYS A 76 -1.96 -18.75 2.17
N TYR A 77 -1.01 -17.85 1.86
CA TYR A 77 -1.25 -16.60 1.13
C TYR A 77 -0.77 -16.64 -0.32
N LYS A 78 -0.19 -17.75 -0.74
CA LYS A 78 0.38 -17.92 -2.09
C LYS A 78 -0.60 -17.59 -3.20
N ASN A 79 -0.20 -16.68 -4.09
CA ASN A 79 -1.03 -16.18 -5.19
C ASN A 79 -2.38 -15.58 -4.73
N LYS A 80 -2.40 -14.92 -3.55
CA LYS A 80 -3.60 -14.29 -2.99
C LYS A 80 -3.31 -12.95 -2.34
N LEU A 81 -2.14 -12.36 -2.61
CA LEU A 81 -1.65 -11.17 -1.91
C LEU A 81 -2.16 -9.89 -2.55
N ILE A 82 -2.61 -8.97 -1.72
CA ILE A 82 -2.95 -7.60 -2.09
C ILE A 82 -1.99 -6.69 -1.31
N PHE A 83 -0.95 -6.21 -1.97
CA PHE A 83 0.04 -5.33 -1.38
C PHE A 83 -0.51 -3.91 -1.26
N ASP A 84 -0.78 -3.47 -0.03
CA ASP A 84 -1.25 -2.13 0.29
C ASP A 84 -0.14 -1.31 0.96
N GLY A 85 0.42 -0.37 0.21
CA GLY A 85 1.48 0.50 0.70
C GLY A 85 2.89 -0.10 0.57
N TYR A 86 3.08 -1.09 -0.27
CA TYR A 86 4.35 -1.67 -0.69
C TYR A 86 4.27 -2.07 -2.16
N PRO A 87 5.33 -1.88 -2.97
CA PRO A 87 6.60 -1.21 -2.65
C PRO A 87 6.47 0.32 -2.61
N ARG A 88 7.39 1.02 -1.90
CA ARG A 88 7.45 2.48 -1.81
C ARG A 88 8.75 3.08 -2.34
N SER A 89 9.75 2.25 -2.63
CA SER A 89 11.00 2.63 -3.25
C SER A 89 11.30 1.72 -4.44
N LEU A 90 12.18 2.17 -5.35
CA LEU A 90 12.63 1.33 -6.49
C LEU A 90 13.36 0.08 -6.01
N GLU A 91 14.07 0.18 -4.91
CA GLU A 91 14.76 -0.96 -4.30
C GLU A 91 13.75 -1.99 -3.80
N GLN A 92 12.73 -1.56 -3.08
CA GLN A 92 11.62 -2.42 -2.67
C GLN A 92 10.92 -3.07 -3.86
N ALA A 93 10.68 -2.33 -4.96
CA ALA A 93 10.03 -2.85 -6.15
C ALA A 93 10.83 -4.01 -6.78
N LYS A 94 12.13 -3.80 -6.97
CA LYS A 94 13.03 -4.83 -7.52
C LYS A 94 13.14 -6.05 -6.58
N ASN A 95 13.21 -5.80 -5.28
CA ASN A 95 13.25 -6.87 -4.28
C ASN A 95 11.94 -7.68 -4.28
N LEU A 96 10.79 -7.03 -4.39
CA LEU A 96 9.49 -7.71 -4.48
C LEU A 96 9.43 -8.66 -5.67
N GLU A 97 9.84 -8.21 -6.86
CA GLU A 97 9.87 -9.05 -8.05
C GLU A 97 10.77 -10.28 -7.85
N THR A 98 11.99 -10.06 -7.32
CA THR A 98 12.93 -11.15 -7.03
C THR A 98 12.37 -12.18 -6.03
N ILE A 99 11.73 -11.70 -4.96
CA ILE A 99 11.12 -12.58 -3.94
C ILE A 99 9.95 -13.37 -4.54
N LEU A 100 9.07 -12.73 -5.29
CA LEU A 100 7.93 -13.39 -5.93
C LEU A 100 8.41 -14.45 -6.94
N GLU A 101 9.38 -14.13 -7.79
CA GLU A 101 9.98 -15.09 -8.73
C GLU A 101 10.56 -16.29 -8.01
N SER A 102 11.30 -16.09 -6.90
CA SER A 102 11.90 -17.16 -6.11
C SER A 102 10.88 -18.10 -5.48
N SER A 103 9.63 -17.64 -5.32
CA SER A 103 8.50 -18.41 -4.79
C SER A 103 7.52 -18.89 -5.88
N ASN A 104 7.92 -18.80 -7.18
CA ASN A 104 7.08 -19.10 -8.34
C ASN A 104 5.75 -18.31 -8.33
N GLN A 105 5.81 -17.04 -7.97
CA GLN A 105 4.70 -16.11 -7.98
C GLN A 105 5.04 -14.90 -8.86
N LYS A 106 4.03 -14.13 -9.24
CA LYS A 106 4.18 -12.89 -10.01
C LYS A 106 3.15 -11.86 -9.58
N ILE A 107 3.31 -10.62 -10.03
CA ILE A 107 2.31 -9.56 -9.92
C ILE A 107 1.36 -9.68 -11.11
N ASP A 108 0.08 -9.91 -10.84
CA ASP A 108 -0.94 -10.08 -11.87
C ASP A 108 -1.59 -8.74 -12.25
N TYR A 109 -1.81 -7.84 -11.28
CA TYR A 109 -2.41 -6.52 -11.49
C TYR A 109 -1.73 -5.45 -10.66
N ILE A 110 -1.64 -4.25 -11.21
CA ILE A 110 -1.13 -3.07 -10.53
C ILE A 110 -2.17 -1.96 -10.72
N PHE A 111 -2.82 -1.55 -9.65
CA PHE A 111 -3.78 -0.46 -9.66
C PHE A 111 -3.20 0.78 -9.00
N PHE A 112 -3.20 1.88 -9.69
CA PHE A 112 -2.79 3.18 -9.19
C PHE A 112 -4.01 4.08 -9.00
N LEU A 113 -4.33 4.39 -7.74
CA LEU A 113 -5.35 5.36 -7.38
C LEU A 113 -4.74 6.78 -7.47
N ASN A 114 -4.98 7.45 -8.59
CA ASN A 114 -4.51 8.81 -8.79
C ASN A 114 -5.46 9.79 -8.08
N VAL A 115 -4.94 10.50 -7.07
CA VAL A 115 -5.72 11.43 -6.25
C VAL A 115 -4.94 12.71 -6.01
N GLN A 116 -5.57 13.85 -6.26
CA GLN A 116 -4.99 15.15 -6.03
C GLN A 116 -4.86 15.46 -4.52
N LYS A 117 -3.87 16.28 -4.17
CA LYS A 117 -3.51 16.63 -2.78
C LYS A 117 -4.69 17.20 -1.99
N GLU A 118 -5.49 18.06 -2.62
CA GLU A 118 -6.65 18.73 -2.01
C GLU A 118 -7.74 17.74 -1.60
N VAL A 119 -7.96 16.70 -2.41
CA VAL A 119 -8.91 15.62 -2.12
C VAL A 119 -8.42 14.77 -0.95
N ILE A 120 -7.12 14.50 -0.91
CA ILE A 120 -6.48 13.73 0.16
C ILE A 120 -6.64 14.42 1.50
N ILE A 121 -6.32 15.71 1.58
CA ILE A 121 -6.44 16.50 2.82
C ILE A 121 -7.87 16.40 3.38
N LYS A 122 -8.89 16.66 2.55
CA LYS A 122 -10.29 16.54 2.96
C LYS A 122 -10.67 15.15 3.47
N ARG A 123 -10.17 14.10 2.82
CA ARG A 123 -10.43 12.71 3.23
C ARG A 123 -9.80 12.35 4.56
N VAL A 124 -8.57 12.80 4.79
CA VAL A 124 -7.85 12.52 6.03
C VAL A 124 -8.45 13.28 7.20
N GLU A 125 -8.85 14.55 7.03
CA GLU A 125 -9.56 15.30 8.05
C GLU A 125 -10.85 14.59 8.48
N LYS A 126 -11.61 14.07 7.52
CA LYS A 126 -12.81 13.26 7.82
C LYS A 126 -12.45 11.96 8.53
N ARG A 127 -11.39 11.27 8.13
CA ARG A 127 -10.93 10.01 8.76
C ARG A 127 -10.47 10.22 10.19
N LYS A 128 -9.75 11.32 10.48
CA LYS A 128 -9.29 11.68 11.82
C LYS A 128 -10.44 11.70 12.84
N THR A 129 -11.61 12.18 12.43
CA THR A 129 -12.79 12.22 13.30
C THR A 129 -13.40 10.82 13.53
N LEU A 130 -13.25 9.89 12.60
CA LEU A 130 -13.88 8.57 12.63
C LEU A 130 -12.97 7.48 13.23
N GLU A 131 -11.70 7.44 12.83
CA GLU A 131 -10.78 6.33 13.15
C GLU A 131 -9.77 6.67 14.26
N LYS A 132 -9.65 7.94 14.66
CA LYS A 132 -8.73 8.43 15.72
C LYS A 132 -7.28 7.92 15.60
N ARG A 133 -6.77 7.76 14.37
CA ARG A 133 -5.38 7.37 14.13
C ARG A 133 -4.43 8.46 14.62
N SER A 134 -3.39 8.10 15.35
CA SER A 134 -2.38 9.04 15.86
C SER A 134 -1.58 9.72 14.74
N ASP A 135 -1.44 9.06 13.58
CA ASP A 135 -0.70 9.53 12.41
C ASP A 135 -1.58 10.32 11.39
N ASP A 136 -2.84 10.66 11.75
CA ASP A 136 -3.75 11.46 10.92
C ASP A 136 -3.75 12.96 11.31
N ASP A 137 -2.61 13.47 11.78
CA ASP A 137 -2.39 14.92 11.90
C ASP A 137 -2.14 15.53 10.52
N SER A 138 -2.72 16.71 10.26
CA SER A 138 -2.63 17.36 8.95
C SER A 138 -1.17 17.62 8.53
N ASN A 139 -0.28 17.95 9.48
CA ASN A 139 1.13 18.17 9.19
C ASN A 139 1.85 16.86 8.87
N ILE A 140 1.51 15.78 9.59
CA ILE A 140 2.07 14.44 9.34
C ILE A 140 1.63 13.95 7.95
N ILE A 141 0.36 14.14 7.60
CA ILE A 141 -0.15 13.74 6.28
C ILE A 141 0.51 14.51 5.14
N LEU A 142 0.76 15.80 5.30
CA LEU A 142 1.48 16.58 4.30
C LEU A 142 2.92 16.05 4.13
N LYS A 143 3.63 15.80 5.21
CA LYS A 143 4.95 15.17 5.16
C LYS A 143 4.92 13.80 4.47
N ARG A 144 3.94 12.96 4.79
CA ARG A 144 3.77 11.65 4.16
C ARG A 144 3.46 11.76 2.67
N TYR A 145 2.69 12.78 2.27
CA TYR A 145 2.42 13.05 0.87
C TYR A 145 3.70 13.47 0.13
N ASP A 146 4.48 14.37 0.71
CA ASP A 146 5.74 14.82 0.11
C ASP A 146 6.74 13.66 0.02
N THR A 147 6.90 12.85 1.08
CA THR A 147 7.69 11.62 1.06
C THR A 147 7.21 10.63 -0.02
N TYR A 148 5.89 10.49 -0.21
CA TYR A 148 5.34 9.66 -1.27
C TYR A 148 5.72 10.18 -2.66
N MET A 149 5.63 11.49 -2.89
CA MET A 149 5.98 12.09 -4.18
C MET A 149 7.45 11.89 -4.51
N ASP A 150 8.33 12.03 -3.52
CA ASP A 150 9.77 11.92 -3.72
C ASP A 150 10.22 10.46 -3.95
N MET A 151 9.71 9.53 -3.15
CA MET A 151 10.21 8.16 -3.12
C MET A 151 9.34 7.15 -3.89
N THR A 152 8.02 7.31 -3.86
CA THR A 152 7.10 6.31 -4.45
C THR A 152 6.71 6.66 -5.88
N ARG A 153 6.66 7.91 -6.27
CA ARG A 153 6.36 8.28 -7.65
C ARG A 153 7.32 7.64 -8.67
N PRO A 154 8.65 7.57 -8.45
CA PRO A 154 9.55 6.85 -9.35
C PRO A 154 9.22 5.36 -9.52
N VAL A 155 8.58 4.74 -8.52
CA VAL A 155 8.11 3.35 -8.60
C VAL A 155 6.95 3.21 -9.58
N LEU A 156 6.07 4.22 -9.65
CA LEU A 156 5.00 4.27 -10.66
C LEU A 156 5.58 4.34 -12.06
N ASP A 157 6.62 5.15 -12.29
CA ASP A 157 7.28 5.23 -13.60
C ASP A 157 7.92 3.90 -14.01
N PHE A 158 8.42 3.14 -13.04
CA PHE A 158 8.95 1.79 -13.24
C PHE A 158 7.85 0.82 -13.68
N TYR A 159 6.71 0.79 -12.98
CA TYR A 159 5.61 -0.13 -13.24
C TYR A 159 4.67 0.31 -14.37
N SER A 160 4.59 1.59 -14.69
CA SER A 160 3.70 2.11 -15.75
C SER A 160 4.00 1.54 -17.14
N LYS A 161 5.18 0.96 -17.32
CA LYS A 161 5.59 0.29 -18.56
C LYS A 161 5.01 -1.12 -18.70
N ASN A 162 4.46 -1.68 -17.63
CA ASN A 162 3.92 -3.02 -17.61
C ASN A 162 2.49 -3.04 -18.17
N SER A 163 2.16 -4.05 -18.95
CA SER A 163 0.83 -4.21 -19.56
C SER A 163 -0.30 -4.45 -18.53
N ASN A 164 0.05 -4.79 -17.29
CA ASN A 164 -0.87 -5.03 -16.19
C ASN A 164 -0.99 -3.84 -15.22
N PHE A 165 -0.52 -2.66 -15.62
CA PHE A 165 -0.65 -1.41 -14.86
C PHE A 165 -1.90 -0.64 -15.31
N TYR A 166 -2.74 -0.29 -14.35
CA TYR A 166 -4.00 0.41 -14.57
C TYR A 166 -4.13 1.61 -13.64
N GLU A 167 -4.27 2.80 -14.24
CA GLU A 167 -4.55 4.03 -13.50
C GLU A 167 -6.06 4.21 -13.34
N ILE A 168 -6.47 4.52 -12.11
CA ILE A 168 -7.87 4.73 -11.73
C ILE A 168 -7.99 6.12 -11.13
N ASP A 169 -8.99 6.90 -11.56
CA ASP A 169 -9.35 8.16 -10.92
C ASP A 169 -9.80 7.91 -9.48
N GLY A 170 -8.89 8.11 -8.54
CA GLY A 170 -9.16 7.94 -7.12
C GLY A 170 -9.93 9.12 -6.49
N ALA A 171 -10.23 10.21 -7.24
CA ALA A 171 -11.09 11.31 -6.79
C ALA A 171 -12.59 10.94 -6.84
N LEU A 172 -12.96 9.90 -7.57
CA LEU A 172 -14.32 9.36 -7.60
C LEU A 172 -14.83 9.02 -6.19
N LYS A 173 -16.14 8.91 -6.05
CA LYS A 173 -16.73 8.40 -4.80
C LYS A 173 -16.19 6.98 -4.54
N ILE A 174 -15.94 6.69 -3.26
CA ILE A 174 -15.30 5.43 -2.86
C ILE A 174 -16.05 4.20 -3.37
N GLU A 175 -17.38 4.28 -3.48
CA GLU A 175 -18.27 3.22 -3.94
C GLU A 175 -18.21 2.99 -5.47
N GLN A 176 -17.66 3.94 -6.21
CA GLN A 176 -17.54 3.86 -7.68
C GLN A 176 -16.21 3.23 -8.13
N ILE A 177 -15.19 3.25 -7.28
CA ILE A 177 -13.86 2.71 -7.59
C ILE A 177 -13.88 1.19 -7.82
N PRO A 178 -14.62 0.39 -7.03
CA PRO A 178 -14.75 -1.06 -7.27
C PRO A 178 -15.14 -1.41 -8.70
N ALA A 179 -16.15 -0.74 -9.25
CA ALA A 179 -16.59 -1.00 -10.62
C ALA A 179 -15.50 -0.67 -11.67
N LYS A 180 -14.60 0.29 -11.38
CA LYS A 180 -13.45 0.58 -12.25
C LYS A 180 -12.38 -0.50 -12.15
N ILE A 181 -12.14 -1.03 -10.95
CA ILE A 181 -11.23 -2.15 -10.74
C ILE A 181 -11.76 -3.40 -11.47
N ASP A 182 -13.05 -3.71 -11.30
CA ASP A 182 -13.70 -4.87 -11.92
C ASP A 182 -13.63 -4.87 -13.44
N ALA A 183 -13.63 -3.70 -14.06
CA ALA A 183 -13.49 -3.59 -15.53
C ALA A 183 -12.15 -4.14 -16.06
N PHE A 184 -11.13 -4.25 -15.21
CA PHE A 184 -9.81 -4.77 -15.55
C PHE A 184 -9.59 -6.20 -15.02
N LEU A 185 -10.33 -6.60 -13.97
CA LEU A 185 -10.21 -7.94 -13.40
C LEU A 185 -10.91 -8.97 -14.29
N ASN A 186 -10.15 -9.91 -14.82
CA ASN A 186 -10.70 -11.07 -15.55
C ASN A 186 -11.08 -12.20 -14.57
N VAL A 187 -12.07 -11.95 -13.68
CA VAL A 187 -12.56 -12.90 -12.66
C VAL A 187 -14.06 -12.91 -12.61
#